data_9e22d91cd5e0d37bd1d2d0b71d369135
#
_entry.id   9e22d91cd5e0d37bd1d2d0b71d369135
#
_cell.length_a   1.000
_cell.length_b   1.000
_cell.length_c   1.000
_cell.angle_alpha   90.00
_cell.angle_beta   90.00
_cell.angle_gamma   90.00
#
_symmetry.space_group_name_H-M   'P 1'
#
loop_
_entity.id
_entity.type
_entity.pdbx_description
1 polymer ?
#
loop_
_entity_poly.entity_id
_entity_poly.type
_entity_poly.pdbx_seq_one_letter_code
_entity_poly.pdbx_strand_id
1 'polypeptide(L)'
;MQSKLHCGQVSTMSGPSHSHSAEGHLRPRLSKLTMVAMTFAILNTWICLGGSIGIVMPSGGSVAFLYGFIFCVICNFAMASSLGELAALWPTAGGQYHFVYMLCPEKWRKLLSFWAGWINIAGWLTLVTTEGYFAAQFISAASVVASNGRYVAEAWKTYLIFMAILTFSTVSMITCNKILGAWNNMALYWSILSVIILSIVLLTTSDKTNAEFVFTTFENETGWTDGVAWIFGSSPICPFFDRV
;
A
#
# COMPACT_ATOMS: atom_id res chain seq x y z
N MET A 1 26.19 -78.46 -8.01
CA MET A 1 26.28 -77.83 -6.70
C MET A 1 26.09 -76.36 -6.91
N GLN A 2 24.80 -75.88 -6.83
CA GLN A 2 24.38 -74.51 -7.15
C GLN A 2 24.30 -73.75 -5.82
N SER A 3 25.13 -72.71 -5.67
CA SER A 3 25.06 -71.73 -4.59
C SER A 3 24.18 -70.57 -5.02
N LYS A 4 22.99 -70.44 -4.41
CA LYS A 4 22.06 -69.29 -4.60
C LYS A 4 22.59 -68.08 -3.84
N LEU A 5 22.99 -67.06 -4.58
CA LEU A 5 23.21 -65.71 -4.04
C LEU A 5 21.88 -65.09 -3.71
N HIS A 6 21.64 -64.85 -2.45
CA HIS A 6 20.52 -64.09 -1.90
C HIS A 6 20.78 -62.62 -2.12
N CYS A 7 20.07 -62.00 -3.06
CA CYS A 7 20.09 -60.55 -3.24
C CYS A 7 19.23 -59.93 -2.14
N GLY A 8 19.88 -59.18 -1.23
CA GLY A 8 19.23 -58.52 -0.13
C GLY A 8 18.30 -57.42 -0.67
N GLN A 9 17.03 -57.47 -0.33
CA GLN A 9 16.07 -56.44 -0.52
C GLN A 9 16.49 -55.21 0.33
N VAL A 10 16.86 -54.15 -0.32
CA VAL A 10 16.92 -52.83 0.29
C VAL A 10 15.48 -52.39 0.54
N SER A 11 15.04 -52.56 1.79
CA SER A 11 13.78 -51.97 2.25
C SER A 11 13.92 -50.45 2.24
N THR A 12 13.37 -49.82 1.21
CA THR A 12 13.11 -48.40 1.21
C THR A 12 12.14 -48.10 2.36
N MET A 13 12.67 -47.52 3.42
CA MET A 13 11.88 -46.87 4.46
C MET A 13 11.11 -45.74 3.80
N SER A 14 9.87 -46.03 3.39
CA SER A 14 8.86 -45.00 3.12
C SER A 14 8.51 -44.37 4.47
N GLY A 15 9.19 -43.29 4.84
CA GLY A 15 8.72 -42.38 5.88
C GLY A 15 7.33 -41.87 5.49
N PRO A 16 6.44 -41.67 6.47
CA PRO A 16 5.12 -41.15 6.17
C PRO A 16 5.28 -39.79 5.49
N SER A 17 5.03 -39.75 4.21
CA SER A 17 4.82 -38.50 3.47
C SER A 17 3.57 -37.88 4.08
N HIS A 18 3.73 -37.04 5.08
CA HIS A 18 2.72 -36.07 5.46
C HIS A 18 2.56 -35.10 4.29
N SER A 19 1.91 -35.54 3.25
CA SER A 19 1.23 -34.71 2.32
C SER A 19 0.12 -34.01 3.12
N HIS A 20 0.45 -32.91 3.79
CA HIS A 20 -0.54 -31.92 4.18
C HIS A 20 -1.06 -31.25 2.91
N SER A 21 -1.71 -32.00 2.07
CA SER A 21 -2.74 -31.51 1.20
C SER A 21 -3.93 -31.16 2.09
N ALA A 22 -3.80 -30.10 2.87
CA ALA A 22 -4.94 -29.33 3.31
C ALA A 22 -5.55 -28.71 2.05
N GLU A 23 -6.20 -29.54 1.23
CA GLU A 23 -7.17 -29.13 0.22
C GLU A 23 -8.38 -28.53 0.94
N GLY A 24 -8.15 -27.47 1.67
CA GLY A 24 -9.19 -26.51 1.95
C GLY A 24 -9.48 -25.81 0.62
N HIS A 25 -10.33 -26.41 -0.20
CA HIS A 25 -10.92 -25.72 -1.35
C HIS A 25 -11.68 -24.50 -0.83
N LEU A 26 -10.95 -23.40 -0.63
CA LEU A 26 -11.54 -22.10 -0.40
C LEU A 26 -12.35 -21.76 -1.65
N ARG A 27 -13.69 -21.89 -1.55
CA ARG A 27 -14.56 -21.50 -2.64
C ARG A 27 -14.32 -20.03 -2.94
N PRO A 28 -13.94 -19.67 -4.17
CA PRO A 28 -13.72 -18.29 -4.55
C PRO A 28 -15.03 -17.51 -4.37
N ARG A 29 -15.10 -16.68 -3.33
CA ARG A 29 -16.28 -15.85 -3.04
C ARG A 29 -16.28 -14.54 -3.81
N LEU A 30 -15.13 -14.13 -4.33
CA LEU A 30 -14.95 -12.86 -5.01
C LEU A 30 -14.60 -13.09 -6.48
N SER A 31 -15.17 -12.29 -7.37
CA SER A 31 -14.79 -12.29 -8.77
C SER A 31 -13.40 -11.68 -8.96
N LYS A 32 -12.72 -11.99 -10.06
CA LYS A 32 -11.41 -11.41 -10.38
C LYS A 32 -11.47 -9.88 -10.40
N LEU A 33 -12.53 -9.29 -10.94
CA LEU A 33 -12.74 -7.86 -10.98
C LEU A 33 -12.87 -7.27 -9.57
N THR A 34 -13.61 -7.93 -8.68
CA THR A 34 -13.78 -7.47 -7.30
C THR A 34 -12.45 -7.52 -6.52
N MET A 35 -11.59 -8.50 -6.80
CA MET A 35 -10.24 -8.55 -6.19
C MET A 35 -9.36 -7.40 -6.67
N VAL A 36 -9.36 -7.09 -7.96
CA VAL A 36 -8.64 -5.93 -8.51
C VAL A 36 -9.21 -4.63 -7.94
N ALA A 37 -10.54 -4.50 -7.87
CA ALA A 37 -11.20 -3.33 -7.30
C ALA A 37 -10.86 -3.12 -5.82
N MET A 38 -10.80 -4.21 -5.05
CA MET A 38 -10.41 -4.17 -3.64
C MET A 38 -8.96 -3.72 -3.47
N THR A 39 -8.04 -4.26 -4.26
CA THR A 39 -6.63 -3.85 -4.24
C THR A 39 -6.48 -2.36 -4.60
N PHE A 40 -7.17 -1.91 -5.65
CA PHE A 40 -7.15 -0.52 -6.07
C PHE A 40 -7.74 0.42 -5.00
N ALA A 41 -8.85 0.02 -4.35
CA ALA A 41 -9.49 0.79 -3.29
C ALA A 41 -8.60 0.90 -2.04
N ILE A 42 -7.85 -0.17 -1.68
CA ILE A 42 -6.93 -0.16 -0.54
C ILE A 42 -5.72 0.73 -0.82
N LEU A 43 -5.16 0.66 -2.02
CA LEU A 43 -3.98 1.44 -2.38
C LEU A 43 -4.27 2.93 -2.52
N ASN A 44 -5.44 3.29 -3.07
CA ASN A 44 -5.92 4.67 -3.29
C ASN A 44 -4.82 5.70 -3.64
N THR A 45 -3.89 5.28 -4.48
CA THR A 45 -2.57 5.90 -4.71
C THR A 45 -2.67 7.36 -5.15
N TRP A 46 -3.66 7.74 -5.95
CA TRP A 46 -3.78 9.09 -6.49
C TRP A 46 -4.15 10.13 -5.42
N ILE A 47 -4.96 9.74 -4.41
CA ILE A 47 -5.32 10.62 -3.29
C ILE A 47 -4.12 10.80 -2.37
N CYS A 48 -3.41 9.71 -2.06
CA CYS A 48 -2.19 9.75 -1.25
C CYS A 48 -1.11 10.61 -1.94
N LEU A 49 -0.96 10.47 -3.26
CA LEU A 49 -0.04 11.30 -4.04
C LEU A 49 -0.41 12.78 -3.94
N GLY A 50 -1.70 13.12 -4.11
CA GLY A 50 -2.21 14.48 -3.95
C GLY A 50 -1.98 15.05 -2.54
N GLY A 51 -2.15 14.25 -1.50
CA GLY A 51 -1.86 14.65 -0.11
C GLY A 51 -0.38 14.88 0.16
N SER A 52 0.50 14.16 -0.53
CA SER A 52 1.95 14.25 -0.36
C SER A 52 2.59 15.42 -1.12
N ILE A 53 1.94 16.00 -2.13
CA ILE A 53 2.49 17.11 -2.93
C ILE A 53 2.97 18.27 -2.05
N GLY A 54 2.19 18.66 -1.05
CA GLY A 54 2.54 19.76 -0.15
C GLY A 54 3.81 19.53 0.68
N ILE A 55 4.22 18.28 0.87
CA ILE A 55 5.44 17.90 1.59
C ILE A 55 6.64 17.82 0.63
N VAL A 56 6.40 17.31 -0.57
CA VAL A 56 7.45 17.04 -1.56
C VAL A 56 7.92 18.33 -2.26
N MET A 57 6.98 19.24 -2.59
CA MET A 57 7.31 20.44 -3.36
C MET A 57 8.38 21.33 -2.71
N PRO A 58 8.35 21.59 -1.40
CA PRO A 58 9.43 22.35 -0.74
C PRO A 58 10.77 21.63 -0.71
N SER A 59 10.80 20.31 -0.88
CA SER A 59 11.98 19.44 -0.69
C SER A 59 12.66 19.02 -2.00
N GLY A 60 12.49 19.76 -3.08
CA GLY A 60 13.15 19.46 -4.36
C GLY A 60 12.29 19.71 -5.59
N GLY A 61 11.09 20.27 -5.38
CA GLY A 61 10.22 20.71 -6.46
C GLY A 61 9.72 19.57 -7.36
N SER A 62 9.43 19.94 -8.60
CA SER A 62 8.91 19.02 -9.64
C SER A 62 9.89 17.90 -10.00
N VAL A 63 11.18 18.15 -9.92
CA VAL A 63 12.25 17.19 -10.26
C VAL A 63 12.27 16.05 -9.25
N ALA A 64 12.27 16.36 -7.95
CA ALA A 64 12.23 15.33 -6.90
C ALA A 64 10.94 14.50 -6.97
N PHE A 65 9.81 15.15 -7.26
CA PHE A 65 8.54 14.47 -7.42
C PHE A 65 8.55 13.48 -8.60
N LEU A 66 8.99 13.91 -9.77
CA LEU A 66 8.96 13.10 -10.99
C LEU A 66 9.93 11.91 -10.93
N TYR A 67 11.21 12.20 -10.64
CA TYR A 67 12.23 11.14 -10.63
C TYR A 67 12.09 10.23 -9.40
N GLY A 68 11.69 10.78 -8.25
CA GLY A 68 11.35 10.01 -7.06
C GLY A 68 10.19 9.04 -7.33
N PHE A 69 9.13 9.50 -8.00
CA PHE A 69 8.01 8.65 -8.39
C PHE A 69 8.44 7.49 -9.30
N ILE A 70 9.23 7.75 -10.35
CA ILE A 70 9.72 6.69 -11.26
C ILE A 70 10.55 5.66 -10.48
N PHE A 71 11.48 6.11 -9.63
CA PHE A 71 12.29 5.23 -8.82
C PHE A 71 11.43 4.37 -7.88
N CYS A 72 10.47 4.97 -7.19
CA CYS A 72 9.54 4.27 -6.30
C CYS A 72 8.69 3.23 -7.03
N VAL A 73 8.21 3.53 -8.24
CA VAL A 73 7.44 2.58 -9.06
C VAL A 73 8.27 1.34 -9.37
N ILE A 74 9.54 1.51 -9.75
CA ILE A 74 10.44 0.38 -10.05
C ILE A 74 10.65 -0.48 -8.80
N CYS A 75 10.96 0.14 -7.66
CA CYS A 75 11.16 -0.56 -6.39
C CYS A 75 9.90 -1.31 -5.94
N ASN A 76 8.74 -0.66 -6.00
CA ASN A 76 7.47 -1.28 -5.63
C ASN A 76 7.11 -2.45 -6.55
N PHE A 77 7.38 -2.33 -7.86
CA PHE A 77 7.13 -3.40 -8.80
C PHE A 77 8.00 -4.63 -8.52
N ALA A 78 9.29 -4.43 -8.21
CA ALA A 78 10.20 -5.51 -7.84
C ALA A 78 9.73 -6.23 -6.56
N MET A 79 9.28 -5.48 -5.55
CA MET A 79 8.75 -6.05 -4.30
C MET A 79 7.43 -6.78 -4.52
N ALA A 80 6.49 -6.21 -5.27
CA ALA A 80 5.21 -6.85 -5.57
C ALA A 80 5.41 -8.15 -6.34
N SER A 81 6.36 -8.19 -7.27
CA SER A 81 6.74 -9.39 -8.01
C SER A 81 7.25 -10.49 -7.07
N SER A 82 8.19 -10.17 -6.19
CA SER A 82 8.73 -11.13 -5.21
C SER A 82 7.65 -11.65 -4.24
N LEU A 83 6.79 -10.77 -3.72
CA LEU A 83 5.68 -11.19 -2.87
C LEU A 83 4.65 -12.03 -3.62
N GLY A 84 4.44 -11.75 -4.91
CA GLY A 84 3.55 -12.54 -5.78
C GLY A 84 4.06 -13.97 -5.96
N GLU A 85 5.36 -14.17 -6.14
CA GLU A 85 5.98 -15.50 -6.19
C GLU A 85 5.79 -16.28 -4.88
N LEU A 86 6.01 -15.62 -3.75
CA LEU A 86 5.81 -16.23 -2.43
C LEU A 86 4.33 -16.59 -2.19
N ALA A 87 3.41 -15.75 -2.60
CA ALA A 87 1.99 -16.01 -2.49
C ALA A 87 1.52 -17.17 -3.40
N ALA A 88 2.17 -17.36 -4.54
CA ALA A 88 1.92 -18.51 -5.41
C ALA A 88 2.42 -19.83 -4.82
N LEU A 89 3.57 -19.79 -4.12
CA LEU A 89 4.14 -20.96 -3.45
C LEU A 89 3.35 -21.36 -2.20
N TRP A 90 2.90 -20.38 -1.41
CA TRP A 90 2.18 -20.61 -0.14
C TRP A 90 0.90 -19.76 -0.08
N PRO A 91 -0.19 -20.20 -0.73
CA PRO A 91 -1.46 -19.47 -0.74
C PRO A 91 -2.16 -19.58 0.63
N THR A 92 -1.79 -18.73 1.57
CA THR A 92 -2.35 -18.74 2.93
C THR A 92 -2.94 -17.38 3.30
N ALA A 93 -3.92 -17.37 4.19
CA ALA A 93 -4.49 -16.15 4.75
C ALA A 93 -3.52 -15.40 5.69
N GLY A 94 -2.41 -16.05 6.08
CA GLY A 94 -1.43 -15.47 6.98
C GLY A 94 -0.58 -14.36 6.36
N GLY A 95 -0.43 -14.33 5.02
CA GLY A 95 0.35 -13.30 4.32
C GLY A 95 1.84 -13.28 4.74
N GLN A 96 2.39 -12.08 4.92
CA GLN A 96 3.84 -11.87 5.07
C GLN A 96 4.46 -12.60 6.26
N TYR A 97 3.83 -12.62 7.43
CA TYR A 97 4.40 -13.32 8.60
C TYR A 97 4.49 -14.83 8.41
N HIS A 98 3.60 -15.41 7.60
CA HIS A 98 3.65 -16.83 7.27
C HIS A 98 4.79 -17.11 6.28
N PHE A 99 5.04 -16.23 5.31
CA PHE A 99 6.18 -16.36 4.39
C PHE A 99 7.49 -16.31 5.15
N VAL A 100 7.63 -15.42 6.13
CA VAL A 100 8.80 -15.36 7.02
C VAL A 100 8.94 -16.67 7.80
N TYR A 101 7.83 -17.23 8.31
CA TYR A 101 7.86 -18.51 9.02
C TYR A 101 8.38 -19.67 8.14
N MET A 102 8.02 -19.70 6.85
CA MET A 102 8.44 -20.76 5.93
C MET A 102 9.88 -20.60 5.43
N LEU A 103 10.34 -19.36 5.23
CA LEU A 103 11.66 -19.05 4.69
C LEU A 103 12.77 -19.13 5.75
N CYS A 104 12.46 -18.89 7.02
CA CYS A 104 13.48 -18.80 8.07
C CYS A 104 13.94 -20.17 8.57
N PRO A 105 15.24 -20.29 8.97
CA PRO A 105 15.77 -21.46 9.65
C PRO A 105 14.99 -21.78 10.93
N GLU A 106 14.88 -23.06 11.30
CA GLU A 106 14.07 -23.52 12.44
C GLU A 106 14.37 -22.80 13.77
N LYS A 107 15.63 -22.45 13.99
CA LYS A 107 16.09 -21.77 15.21
C LYS A 107 15.41 -20.40 15.41
N TRP A 108 15.21 -19.62 14.33
CA TRP A 108 14.74 -18.24 14.38
C TRP A 108 13.30 -18.07 13.88
N ARG A 109 12.73 -19.12 13.29
CA ARG A 109 11.42 -19.13 12.62
C ARG A 109 10.30 -18.49 13.45
N LYS A 110 10.16 -18.91 14.71
CA LYS A 110 9.09 -18.41 15.59
C LYS A 110 9.29 -16.95 15.97
N LEU A 111 10.53 -16.56 16.27
CA LEU A 111 10.84 -15.19 16.69
C LEU A 111 10.66 -14.21 15.54
N LEU A 112 11.23 -14.49 14.37
CA LEU A 112 11.15 -13.59 13.22
C LEU A 112 9.72 -13.48 12.67
N SER A 113 8.96 -14.58 12.63
CA SER A 113 7.56 -14.56 12.23
C SER A 113 6.70 -13.73 13.20
N PHE A 114 6.96 -13.79 14.50
CA PHE A 114 6.28 -12.98 15.51
C PHE A 114 6.56 -11.48 15.32
N TRP A 115 7.83 -11.11 15.14
CA TRP A 115 8.20 -9.71 14.86
C TRP A 115 7.60 -9.20 13.55
N ALA A 116 7.66 -10.01 12.48
CA ALA A 116 7.05 -9.67 11.21
C ALA A 116 5.54 -9.43 11.34
N GLY A 117 4.84 -10.22 12.17
CA GLY A 117 3.42 -10.01 12.46
C GLY A 117 3.15 -8.67 13.14
N TRP A 118 3.94 -8.30 14.16
CA TRP A 118 3.80 -7.02 14.85
C TRP A 118 4.11 -5.82 13.95
N ILE A 119 5.17 -5.90 13.15
CA ILE A 119 5.53 -4.87 12.18
C ILE A 119 4.40 -4.69 11.16
N ASN A 120 3.83 -5.78 10.67
CA ASN A 120 2.70 -5.72 9.74
C ASN A 120 1.46 -5.06 10.35
N ILE A 121 1.13 -5.36 11.61
CA ILE A 121 0.02 -4.70 12.32
C ILE A 121 0.31 -3.21 12.48
N ALA A 122 1.51 -2.83 12.90
CA ALA A 122 1.90 -1.43 13.02
C ALA A 122 1.80 -0.69 11.67
N GLY A 123 2.25 -1.32 10.58
CA GLY A 123 2.12 -0.77 9.23
C GLY A 123 0.66 -0.52 8.82
N TRP A 124 -0.25 -1.44 9.10
CA TRP A 124 -1.68 -1.26 8.82
C TRP A 124 -2.30 -0.14 9.65
N LEU A 125 -1.95 -0.03 10.94
CA LEU A 125 -2.43 1.05 11.81
C LEU A 125 -1.95 2.42 11.30
N THR A 126 -0.69 2.53 10.93
CA THR A 126 -0.13 3.75 10.36
C THR A 126 -0.83 4.13 9.05
N LEU A 127 -1.06 3.19 8.15
CA LEU A 127 -1.75 3.41 6.89
C LEU A 127 -3.15 3.97 7.11
N VAL A 128 -3.97 3.34 7.95
CA VAL A 128 -5.35 3.79 8.24
C VAL A 128 -5.35 5.19 8.86
N THR A 129 -4.40 5.47 9.76
CA THR A 129 -4.26 6.78 10.39
C THR A 129 -3.89 7.85 9.36
N THR A 130 -2.94 7.57 8.49
CA THR A 130 -2.49 8.51 7.44
C THR A 130 -3.59 8.81 6.43
N GLU A 131 -4.32 7.80 5.95
CA GLU A 131 -5.44 8.00 5.04
C GLU A 131 -6.58 8.81 5.68
N GLY A 132 -6.91 8.51 6.93
CA GLY A 132 -7.90 9.27 7.69
C GLY A 132 -7.50 10.73 7.89
N TYR A 133 -6.20 10.99 8.14
CA TYR A 133 -5.65 12.32 8.28
C TYR A 133 -5.71 13.12 6.97
N PHE A 134 -5.32 12.51 5.84
CA PHE A 134 -5.44 13.16 4.54
C PHE A 134 -6.89 13.49 4.20
N ALA A 135 -7.83 12.58 4.47
CA ALA A 135 -9.25 12.86 4.26
C ALA A 135 -9.73 14.05 5.11
N ALA A 136 -9.30 14.16 6.36
CA ALA A 136 -9.60 15.29 7.23
C ALA A 136 -8.99 16.60 6.71
N GLN A 137 -7.77 16.56 6.20
CA GLN A 137 -7.09 17.69 5.56
C GLN A 137 -7.86 18.19 4.32
N PHE A 138 -8.26 17.28 3.43
CA PHE A 138 -9.03 17.64 2.24
C PHE A 138 -10.39 18.26 2.59
N ILE A 139 -11.11 17.72 3.58
CA ILE A 139 -12.38 18.28 4.05
C ILE A 139 -12.16 19.68 4.65
N SER A 140 -11.11 19.85 5.46
CA SER A 140 -10.76 21.15 6.05
C SER A 140 -10.41 22.17 4.98
N ALA A 141 -9.59 21.80 3.98
CA ALA A 141 -9.24 22.66 2.86
C ALA A 141 -10.47 23.05 2.02
N ALA A 142 -11.33 22.09 1.70
CA ALA A 142 -12.59 22.33 0.99
C ALA A 142 -13.50 23.29 1.78
N SER A 143 -13.56 23.17 3.11
CA SER A 143 -14.34 24.06 3.97
C SER A 143 -13.80 25.48 3.99
N VAL A 144 -12.48 25.66 3.95
CA VAL A 144 -11.85 26.99 3.83
C VAL A 144 -12.24 27.65 2.51
N VAL A 145 -12.14 26.93 1.40
CA VAL A 145 -12.50 27.44 0.07
C VAL A 145 -13.99 27.76 -0.01
N ALA A 146 -14.86 26.85 0.44
CA ALA A 146 -16.32 27.03 0.39
C ALA A 146 -16.80 28.21 1.26
N SER A 147 -16.11 28.53 2.35
CA SER A 147 -16.46 29.64 3.23
C SER A 147 -15.87 30.99 2.82
N ASN A 148 -15.18 31.08 1.66
CA ASN A 148 -14.45 32.26 1.22
C ASN A 148 -13.46 32.79 2.32
N GLY A 149 -12.77 31.89 2.98
CA GLY A 149 -11.78 32.21 4.02
C GLY A 149 -12.37 32.55 5.42
N ARG A 150 -13.69 32.45 5.61
CA ARG A 150 -14.29 32.66 6.95
C ARG A 150 -14.02 31.51 7.91
N TYR A 151 -13.85 30.30 7.39
CA TYR A 151 -13.48 29.14 8.19
C TYR A 151 -11.96 29.09 8.34
N VAL A 152 -11.48 29.11 9.59
CA VAL A 152 -10.08 28.92 9.92
C VAL A 152 -9.88 27.47 10.33
N ALA A 153 -9.01 26.76 9.61
CA ALA A 153 -8.65 25.38 9.88
C ALA A 153 -7.73 25.30 11.11
N GLU A 154 -8.30 25.29 12.32
CA GLU A 154 -7.57 25.08 13.55
C GLU A 154 -7.30 23.58 13.76
N ALA A 155 -6.18 23.24 14.37
CA ALA A 155 -5.73 21.86 14.56
C ALA A 155 -6.79 20.97 15.27
N TRP A 156 -7.49 21.50 16.28
CA TRP A 156 -8.51 20.75 17.00
C TRP A 156 -9.75 20.43 16.14
N LYS A 157 -10.14 21.30 15.21
CA LYS A 157 -11.25 21.07 14.28
C LYS A 157 -10.89 19.95 13.29
N THR A 158 -9.68 19.99 12.74
CA THR A 158 -9.16 18.92 11.86
C THR A 158 -9.10 17.58 12.60
N TYR A 159 -8.69 17.59 13.88
CA TYR A 159 -8.70 16.39 14.71
C TYR A 159 -10.11 15.82 14.94
N LEU A 160 -11.11 16.66 15.19
CA LEU A 160 -12.49 16.21 15.33
C LEU A 160 -13.03 15.59 14.03
N ILE A 161 -12.73 16.20 12.87
CA ILE A 161 -13.10 15.65 11.57
C ILE A 161 -12.44 14.28 11.37
N PHE A 162 -11.16 14.16 11.68
CA PHE A 162 -10.42 12.91 11.63
C PHE A 162 -11.07 11.81 12.48
N MET A 163 -11.39 12.11 13.73
CA MET A 163 -12.05 11.16 14.64
C MET A 163 -13.44 10.75 14.13
N ALA A 164 -14.20 11.69 13.57
CA ALA A 164 -15.50 11.41 12.96
C ALA A 164 -15.38 10.46 11.76
N ILE A 165 -14.38 10.68 10.87
CA ILE A 165 -14.11 9.82 9.72
C ILE A 165 -13.73 8.40 10.18
N LEU A 166 -12.82 8.26 11.13
CA LEU A 166 -12.40 6.95 11.63
C LEU A 166 -13.58 6.19 12.29
N THR A 167 -14.38 6.89 13.09
CA THR A 167 -15.56 6.29 13.72
C THR A 167 -16.58 5.85 12.69
N PHE A 168 -16.89 6.69 11.71
CA PHE A 168 -17.79 6.37 10.61
C PHE A 168 -17.30 5.18 9.79
N SER A 169 -16.01 5.14 9.44
CA SER A 169 -15.41 4.03 8.69
C SER A 169 -15.48 2.72 9.47
N THR A 170 -15.17 2.75 10.77
CA THR A 170 -15.23 1.56 11.63
C THR A 170 -16.66 1.01 11.74
N VAL A 171 -17.64 1.90 12.00
CA VAL A 171 -19.06 1.50 12.06
C VAL A 171 -19.52 0.93 10.72
N SER A 172 -19.15 1.57 9.61
CA SER A 172 -19.49 1.10 8.26
C SER A 172 -18.93 -0.29 7.96
N MET A 173 -17.68 -0.56 8.36
CA MET A 173 -17.08 -1.89 8.18
C MET A 173 -17.81 -2.98 8.97
N ILE A 174 -18.26 -2.68 10.19
CA ILE A 174 -18.97 -3.64 11.02
C ILE A 174 -20.37 -3.92 10.48
N THR A 175 -21.09 -2.86 10.06
CA THR A 175 -22.51 -2.98 9.65
C THR A 175 -22.69 -3.39 8.19
N CYS A 176 -21.82 -2.92 7.28
CA CYS A 176 -21.98 -3.07 5.83
C CYS A 176 -21.15 -4.21 5.21
N ASN A 177 -20.64 -5.15 5.99
CA ASN A 177 -19.76 -6.22 5.51
C ASN A 177 -20.37 -7.06 4.37
N LYS A 178 -21.69 -7.20 4.32
CA LYS A 178 -22.40 -7.94 3.24
C LYS A 178 -22.32 -7.20 1.87
N ILE A 179 -22.19 -5.88 1.89
CA ILE A 179 -22.22 -5.02 0.70
C ILE A 179 -20.79 -4.63 0.27
N LEU A 180 -19.77 -5.06 1.02
CA LEU A 180 -18.38 -4.67 0.83
C LEU A 180 -17.87 -4.89 -0.61
N GLY A 181 -18.25 -6.00 -1.26
CA GLY A 181 -17.85 -6.25 -2.64
C GLY A 181 -18.44 -5.27 -3.64
N ALA A 182 -19.72 -4.93 -3.51
CA ALA A 182 -20.37 -3.93 -4.35
C ALA A 182 -19.82 -2.51 -4.07
N TRP A 183 -19.56 -2.20 -2.81
CA TRP A 183 -18.96 -0.94 -2.38
C TRP A 183 -17.56 -0.73 -3.00
N ASN A 184 -16.70 -1.75 -2.95
CA ASN A 184 -15.37 -1.69 -3.55
C ASN A 184 -15.42 -1.51 -5.08
N ASN A 185 -16.34 -2.19 -5.77
CA ASN A 185 -16.52 -2.00 -7.20
C ASN A 185 -16.97 -0.58 -7.54
N MET A 186 -17.92 -0.03 -6.77
CA MET A 186 -18.39 1.34 -6.95
C MET A 186 -17.27 2.35 -6.67
N ALA A 187 -16.48 2.13 -5.63
CA ALA A 187 -15.32 2.95 -5.30
C ALA A 187 -14.28 2.96 -6.43
N LEU A 188 -14.02 1.82 -7.09
CA LEU A 188 -13.14 1.75 -8.25
C LEU A 188 -13.61 2.65 -9.40
N TYR A 189 -14.88 2.51 -9.81
CA TYR A 189 -15.42 3.32 -10.92
C TYR A 189 -15.44 4.80 -10.58
N TRP A 190 -15.84 5.15 -9.34
CA TRP A 190 -15.84 6.51 -8.85
C TRP A 190 -14.43 7.11 -8.85
N SER A 191 -13.43 6.35 -8.42
CA SER A 191 -12.04 6.77 -8.38
C SER A 191 -11.49 7.04 -9.78
N ILE A 192 -11.73 6.15 -10.74
CA ILE A 192 -11.32 6.34 -12.14
C ILE A 192 -11.97 7.62 -12.73
N LEU A 193 -13.28 7.78 -12.51
CA LEU A 193 -14.00 8.95 -12.96
C LEU A 193 -13.43 10.25 -12.36
N SER A 194 -13.14 10.23 -11.06
CA SER A 194 -12.57 11.38 -10.35
C SER A 194 -11.19 11.77 -10.88
N VAL A 195 -10.32 10.79 -11.17
CA VAL A 195 -9.00 11.03 -11.77
C VAL A 195 -9.13 11.68 -13.15
N ILE A 196 -10.05 11.20 -13.99
CA ILE A 196 -10.28 11.77 -15.33
C ILE A 196 -10.77 13.21 -15.22
N ILE A 197 -11.77 13.47 -14.37
CA ILE A 197 -12.31 14.83 -14.17
C ILE A 197 -11.22 15.75 -13.65
N LEU A 198 -10.46 15.33 -12.63
CA LEU A 198 -9.38 16.12 -12.06
C LEU A 198 -8.29 16.44 -13.10
N SER A 199 -7.91 15.46 -13.91
CA SER A 199 -6.91 15.65 -14.98
C SER A 199 -7.39 16.66 -16.02
N ILE A 200 -8.66 16.59 -16.44
CA ILE A 200 -9.23 17.54 -17.39
C ILE A 200 -9.25 18.95 -16.79
N VAL A 201 -9.72 19.09 -15.55
CA VAL A 201 -9.78 20.39 -14.87
C VAL A 201 -8.39 21.01 -14.73
N LEU A 202 -7.39 20.23 -14.30
CA LEU A 202 -6.02 20.73 -14.17
C LEU A 202 -5.43 21.14 -15.51
N LEU A 203 -5.64 20.36 -16.57
CA LEU A 203 -5.13 20.69 -17.92
C LEU A 203 -5.80 21.94 -18.52
N THR A 204 -7.05 22.22 -18.16
CA THR A 204 -7.78 23.38 -18.70
C THR A 204 -7.57 24.66 -17.88
N THR A 205 -7.32 24.53 -16.57
CA THR A 205 -7.25 25.68 -15.65
C THR A 205 -5.81 26.09 -15.35
N SER A 206 -4.84 25.16 -15.44
CA SER A 206 -3.45 25.44 -15.13
C SER A 206 -2.71 26.10 -16.30
N ASP A 207 -1.93 27.14 -16.00
CA ASP A 207 -0.98 27.72 -16.94
C ASP A 207 0.08 26.68 -17.30
N LYS A 208 0.38 26.56 -18.59
CA LYS A 208 1.33 25.57 -19.09
C LYS A 208 2.76 26.02 -18.77
N THR A 209 3.41 25.30 -17.92
CA THR A 209 4.81 25.50 -17.57
C THR A 209 5.74 24.90 -18.65
N ASN A 210 6.93 25.50 -18.83
CA ASN A 210 7.92 24.97 -19.79
C ASN A 210 8.45 23.60 -19.33
N ALA A 211 8.73 22.71 -20.30
CA ALA A 211 9.30 21.39 -20.02
C ALA A 211 10.61 21.47 -19.23
N GLU A 212 11.44 22.48 -19.52
CA GLU A 212 12.70 22.72 -18.82
C GLU A 212 12.48 22.92 -17.29
N PHE A 213 11.47 23.67 -16.88
CA PHE A 213 11.14 23.85 -15.48
C PHE A 213 10.79 22.51 -14.81
N VAL A 214 10.01 21.66 -15.47
CA VAL A 214 9.56 20.38 -14.90
C VAL A 214 10.70 19.38 -14.72
N PHE A 215 11.66 19.35 -15.66
CA PHE A 215 12.70 18.32 -15.70
C PHE A 215 14.05 18.73 -15.12
N THR A 216 14.32 20.03 -14.97
CA THR A 216 15.68 20.52 -14.60
C THR A 216 15.67 21.44 -13.38
N THR A 217 14.56 22.08 -13.04
CA THR A 217 14.56 23.06 -11.93
C THR A 217 14.40 22.34 -10.60
N PHE A 218 15.47 22.33 -9.81
CA PHE A 218 15.48 21.79 -8.45
C PHE A 218 15.29 22.95 -7.46
N GLU A 219 14.19 22.94 -6.73
CA GLU A 219 13.87 23.95 -5.72
C GLU A 219 13.98 23.34 -4.32
N ASN A 220 14.84 23.93 -3.49
CA ASN A 220 15.04 23.48 -2.13
C ASN A 220 14.77 24.64 -1.16
N GLU A 221 13.59 24.63 -0.57
CA GLU A 221 13.17 25.62 0.45
C GLU A 221 13.36 25.11 1.88
N THR A 222 13.85 23.88 2.07
CA THR A 222 13.96 23.26 3.40
C THR A 222 15.18 23.73 4.20
N GLY A 223 16.15 24.38 3.55
CA GLY A 223 17.42 24.78 4.16
C GLY A 223 18.40 23.61 4.42
N TRP A 224 18.06 22.41 3.99
CA TRP A 224 18.96 21.25 4.05
C TRP A 224 19.83 21.16 2.78
N THR A 225 20.87 20.32 2.83
CA THR A 225 21.68 20.05 1.63
C THR A 225 20.83 19.38 0.56
N ASP A 226 21.07 19.72 -0.70
CA ASP A 226 20.23 19.28 -1.84
C ASP A 226 20.04 17.77 -1.90
N GLY A 227 21.05 16.98 -1.58
CA GLY A 227 20.94 15.52 -1.54
C GLY A 227 20.01 15.00 -0.45
N VAL A 228 20.03 15.63 0.73
CA VAL A 228 19.14 15.29 1.84
C VAL A 228 17.71 15.72 1.53
N ALA A 229 17.53 16.92 1.00
CA ALA A 229 16.23 17.43 0.58
C ALA A 229 15.60 16.50 -0.49
N TRP A 230 16.40 16.02 -1.45
CA TRP A 230 15.93 15.07 -2.48
C TRP A 230 15.45 13.75 -1.88
N ILE A 231 16.20 13.17 -0.93
CA ILE A 231 15.84 11.93 -0.26
C ILE A 231 14.53 12.09 0.51
N PHE A 232 14.39 13.17 1.29
CA PHE A 232 13.16 13.44 2.04
C PHE A 232 11.99 13.83 1.14
N GLY A 233 12.22 14.54 0.05
CA GLY A 233 11.19 14.89 -0.93
C GLY A 233 10.68 13.68 -1.71
N SER A 234 11.52 12.69 -1.97
CA SER A 234 11.10 11.44 -2.62
C SER A 234 10.50 10.41 -1.65
N SER A 235 10.79 10.52 -0.36
CA SER A 235 10.36 9.59 0.70
C SER A 235 8.83 9.42 0.78
N PRO A 236 7.99 10.48 0.80
CA PRO A 236 6.55 10.34 0.87
C PRO A 236 5.91 9.70 -0.37
N ILE A 237 6.63 9.70 -1.49
CA ILE A 237 6.17 9.08 -2.74
C ILE A 237 6.45 7.59 -2.72
N CYS A 238 7.46 7.17 -1.94
CA CYS A 238 7.84 5.78 -1.80
C CYS A 238 7.12 5.17 -0.59
N PRO A 239 6.03 4.41 -0.76
CA PRO A 239 5.29 3.78 0.34
C PRO A 239 6.13 2.81 1.17
N PHE A 240 7.39 2.67 0.81
CA PHE A 240 8.38 1.83 1.46
C PHE A 240 9.07 2.50 2.63
N PHE A 241 9.37 3.81 2.53
CA PHE A 241 10.04 4.56 3.58
C PHE A 241 9.08 5.03 4.67
N ASP A 242 7.80 5.20 4.36
CA ASP A 242 6.77 5.53 5.35
C ASP A 242 6.33 4.33 6.22
N ARG A 243 6.85 3.12 5.96
CA ARG A 243 6.45 1.89 6.66
C ARG A 243 7.58 1.22 7.43
N VAL A 244 8.72 1.86 7.58
CA VAL A 244 9.82 1.47 8.47
C VAL A 244 9.85 2.41 9.67
#